data_3a8a171833a13f6b77e3ff06d5b67f26
#
_entry.id   3a8a171833a13f6b77e3ff06d5b67f26
#
_cell.length_a   1.000
_cell.length_b   1.000
_cell.length_c   1.000
_cell.angle_alpha   90.00
_cell.angle_beta   90.00
_cell.angle_gamma   90.00
#
_symmetry.space_group_name_H-M   'P 1'
#
loop_
_entity.id
_entity.type
_entity.pdbx_description
1 polymer ?
#
loop_
_entity_poly.entity_id
_entity_poly.type
_entity_poly.pdbx_seq_one_letter_code
_entity_poly.pdbx_strand_id
1 'polypeptide(L)'
;ASYLLVHALACVMLSLFLFPLLSTRQARPRLAIVLLMMVCSYAVPIAGFLGVLAAALVLRLYRKPATHTDFESLQMPEFDQHQRRQGHFRHAGLRSFLGNIHAPIQSRLRAMVALQYVSGRTASPLLRTVLSDPSEDLRLLAYGMLDNLEKRINHAIDSELDALSAAQAEDATGARALESARRLSDLYWELIYQELVQGDLREHAIKESLRYCEQVLQTQGDNAPLILRKGRLLHAQGHADAAQAAYTQARALGLPATRVLP
;
A
#
# COMPACT_ATOMS: atom_id res chain seq x y z
N ALA A 1 61.93 6.20 -11.53
CA ALA A 1 60.88 5.33 -12.20
C ALA A 1 60.59 4.08 -11.37
N SER A 2 61.57 3.31 -10.88
CA SER A 2 61.38 2.05 -10.14
C SER A 2 60.63 2.22 -8.82
N TYR A 3 60.87 3.28 -8.05
CA TYR A 3 60.16 3.55 -6.78
C TYR A 3 58.66 3.77 -7.00
N LEU A 4 58.26 4.53 -8.00
CA LEU A 4 56.84 4.79 -8.31
C LEU A 4 56.11 3.52 -8.74
N LEU A 5 56.77 2.65 -9.50
CA LEU A 5 56.22 1.35 -9.90
C LEU A 5 56.03 0.41 -8.72
N VAL A 6 57.03 0.32 -7.83
CA VAL A 6 56.92 -0.52 -6.62
C VAL A 6 55.83 0.01 -5.68
N HIS A 7 55.75 1.34 -5.52
CA HIS A 7 54.71 1.98 -4.70
C HIS A 7 53.33 1.75 -5.27
N ALA A 8 53.13 1.90 -6.58
CA ALA A 8 51.86 1.61 -7.24
C ALA A 8 51.43 0.14 -7.06
N LEU A 9 52.37 -0.81 -7.22
CA LEU A 9 52.11 -2.23 -7.01
C LEU A 9 51.69 -2.51 -5.56
N ALA A 10 52.37 -1.91 -4.58
CA ALA A 10 52.02 -2.04 -3.17
C ALA A 10 50.61 -1.50 -2.84
N CYS A 11 50.21 -0.35 -3.45
CA CYS A 11 48.86 0.21 -3.29
C CYS A 11 47.75 -0.70 -3.87
N VAL A 12 48.00 -1.32 -5.02
CA VAL A 12 47.10 -2.28 -5.63
C VAL A 12 46.96 -3.50 -4.74
N MET A 13 48.07 -4.06 -4.26
CA MET A 13 48.04 -5.24 -3.36
C MET A 13 47.32 -4.93 -2.05
N LEU A 14 47.51 -3.75 -1.46
CA LEU A 14 46.81 -3.34 -0.25
C LEU A 14 45.31 -3.20 -0.48
N SER A 15 44.90 -2.57 -1.58
CA SER A 15 43.48 -2.39 -1.89
C SER A 15 42.77 -3.70 -2.15
N LEU A 16 43.41 -4.67 -2.81
CA LEU A 16 42.88 -6.02 -3.04
C LEU A 16 42.80 -6.83 -1.74
N PHE A 17 43.80 -6.70 -0.86
CA PHE A 17 43.81 -7.42 0.42
C PHE A 17 42.75 -6.89 1.41
N LEU A 18 42.56 -5.55 1.46
CA LEU A 18 41.57 -4.93 2.35
C LEU A 18 40.13 -5.01 1.81
N PHE A 19 39.95 -5.22 0.51
CA PHE A 19 38.62 -5.31 -0.11
C PHE A 19 37.72 -6.35 0.52
N PRO A 20 38.12 -7.63 0.73
CA PRO A 20 37.24 -8.62 1.36
C PRO A 20 36.93 -8.30 2.83
N LEU A 21 37.80 -7.53 3.52
CA LEU A 21 37.55 -7.09 4.89
C LEU A 21 36.46 -6.00 4.98
N LEU A 22 36.34 -5.15 3.94
CA LEU A 22 35.37 -4.06 3.89
C LEU A 22 34.11 -4.41 3.08
N SER A 23 34.20 -5.38 2.17
CA SER A 23 33.09 -5.76 1.30
C SER A 23 31.97 -6.38 2.11
N THR A 24 30.88 -5.64 2.31
CA THR A 24 29.57 -6.19 2.61
C THR A 24 28.90 -6.61 1.30
N ARG A 25 28.11 -7.68 1.30
CA ARG A 25 27.37 -8.21 0.12
C ARG A 25 26.54 -7.17 -0.62
N GLN A 26 26.30 -6.00 -0.04
CA GLN A 26 25.43 -4.93 -0.57
C GLN A 26 26.17 -3.71 -1.15
N ALA A 27 27.49 -3.61 -1.04
CA ALA A 27 28.23 -2.47 -1.57
C ALA A 27 28.30 -2.52 -3.11
N ARG A 28 27.42 -1.79 -3.77
CA ARG A 28 27.50 -1.45 -5.19
C ARG A 28 27.84 0.07 -5.28
N PRO A 29 28.85 0.48 -6.06
CA PRO A 29 29.70 -0.26 -7.00
C PRO A 29 31.05 -0.69 -6.35
N ARG A 30 31.36 -1.96 -6.37
CA ARG A 30 32.59 -2.56 -5.80
C ARG A 30 33.87 -1.96 -6.38
N LEU A 31 33.89 -1.68 -7.68
CA LEU A 31 35.00 -1.07 -8.40
C LEU A 31 35.34 0.34 -7.88
N ALA A 32 34.35 1.16 -7.55
CA ALA A 32 34.58 2.52 -7.06
C ALA A 32 35.26 2.53 -5.69
N ILE A 33 34.94 1.56 -4.80
CA ILE A 33 35.57 1.44 -3.48
C ILE A 33 37.05 1.06 -3.60
N VAL A 34 37.35 0.06 -4.46
CA VAL A 34 38.77 -0.34 -4.72
C VAL A 34 39.56 0.80 -5.34
N LEU A 35 38.94 1.50 -6.30
CA LEU A 35 39.60 2.63 -6.99
C LEU A 35 39.86 3.81 -6.04
N LEU A 36 38.90 4.12 -5.17
CA LEU A 36 39.02 5.15 -4.15
C LEU A 36 40.16 4.80 -3.16
N MET A 37 40.21 3.55 -2.69
CA MET A 37 41.27 3.09 -1.78
C MET A 37 42.64 3.16 -2.46
N MET A 38 42.74 2.80 -3.74
CA MET A 38 43.94 2.86 -4.53
C MET A 38 44.45 4.32 -4.70
N VAL A 39 43.53 5.24 -5.05
CA VAL A 39 43.85 6.66 -5.23
C VAL A 39 44.29 7.28 -3.91
N CYS A 40 43.58 7.05 -2.80
CA CYS A 40 43.96 7.58 -1.50
C CYS A 40 45.32 7.05 -1.01
N SER A 41 45.62 5.77 -1.26
CA SER A 41 46.88 5.14 -0.88
C SER A 41 48.07 5.66 -1.72
N TYR A 42 47.83 5.94 -3.01
CA TYR A 42 48.86 6.40 -3.93
C TYR A 42 49.19 7.89 -3.75
N ALA A 43 48.19 8.74 -3.45
CA ALA A 43 48.33 10.20 -3.40
C ALA A 43 49.31 10.68 -2.32
N VAL A 44 49.42 9.98 -1.17
CA VAL A 44 50.28 10.34 -0.06
C VAL A 44 51.07 9.10 0.39
N PRO A 45 52.33 8.98 -0.04
CA PRO A 45 53.20 7.87 0.36
C PRO A 45 53.31 7.76 1.89
N ILE A 46 53.27 6.56 2.44
CA ILE A 46 53.32 6.22 3.88
C ILE A 46 52.09 6.67 4.65
N ALA A 47 51.73 7.95 4.67
CA ALA A 47 50.54 8.44 5.40
C ALA A 47 49.24 7.93 4.80
N GLY A 48 49.12 7.81 3.47
CA GLY A 48 47.98 7.21 2.79
C GLY A 48 47.82 5.73 3.13
N PHE A 49 48.91 5.00 3.22
CA PHE A 49 48.92 3.58 3.62
C PHE A 49 48.42 3.39 5.05
N LEU A 50 48.93 4.17 5.99
CA LEU A 50 48.53 4.15 7.39
C LEU A 50 47.08 4.62 7.57
N GLY A 51 46.66 5.65 6.82
CA GLY A 51 45.29 6.18 6.84
C GLY A 51 44.24 5.17 6.38
N VAL A 52 44.52 4.46 5.27
CA VAL A 52 43.62 3.42 4.75
C VAL A 52 43.54 2.23 5.73
N LEU A 53 44.67 1.83 6.32
CA LEU A 53 44.70 0.75 7.32
C LEU A 53 43.94 1.15 8.58
N ALA A 54 44.12 2.36 9.10
CA ALA A 54 43.41 2.88 10.26
C ALA A 54 41.92 3.00 10.00
N ALA A 55 41.51 3.52 8.84
CA ALA A 55 40.11 3.60 8.44
C ALA A 55 39.46 2.23 8.35
N ALA A 56 40.15 1.24 7.77
CA ALA A 56 39.66 -0.12 7.70
C ALA A 56 39.49 -0.75 9.09
N LEU A 57 40.47 -0.50 10.00
CA LEU A 57 40.41 -0.96 11.39
C LEU A 57 39.26 -0.32 12.17
N VAL A 58 39.11 1.00 12.06
CA VAL A 58 38.03 1.76 12.69
C VAL A 58 36.67 1.26 12.18
N LEU A 59 36.49 1.14 10.86
CA LEU A 59 35.27 0.59 10.27
C LEU A 59 34.98 -0.85 10.73
N ARG A 60 36.01 -1.66 10.95
CA ARG A 60 35.85 -3.01 11.48
C ARG A 60 35.45 -3.02 12.95
N LEU A 61 36.02 -2.16 13.78
CA LEU A 61 35.76 -2.06 15.23
C LEU A 61 34.42 -1.39 15.50
N TYR A 62 34.03 -0.37 14.73
CA TYR A 62 32.74 0.32 14.80
C TYR A 62 31.65 -0.34 13.96
N ARG A 63 31.92 -1.45 13.29
CA ARG A 63 30.86 -2.32 12.80
C ARG A 63 30.06 -2.78 14.02
N LYS A 64 29.08 -1.97 14.42
CA LYS A 64 27.88 -2.54 15.03
C LYS A 64 27.43 -3.60 14.02
N PRO A 65 27.21 -4.86 14.45
CA PRO A 65 26.45 -5.75 13.59
C PRO A 65 25.25 -4.89 13.22
N ALA A 66 25.16 -4.49 11.93
CA ALA A 66 23.86 -4.10 11.45
C ALA A 66 23.02 -5.26 11.91
N THR A 67 22.17 -5.04 12.89
CA THR A 67 20.99 -5.85 13.03
C THR A 67 20.34 -5.64 11.66
N HIS A 68 20.82 -6.44 10.68
CA HIS A 68 19.98 -6.78 9.60
C HIS A 68 18.74 -7.26 10.36
N THR A 69 17.71 -6.44 10.41
CA THR A 69 16.44 -7.00 10.15
C THR A 69 16.67 -7.71 8.82
N ASP A 70 17.25 -8.92 8.93
CA ASP A 70 17.01 -9.92 7.95
C ASP A 70 15.50 -9.81 7.79
N PHE A 71 15.09 -9.21 6.70
CA PHE A 71 13.88 -9.67 6.05
C PHE A 71 14.29 -11.09 5.61
N GLU A 72 14.56 -11.91 6.60
CA GLU A 72 14.45 -13.35 6.51
C GLU A 72 13.16 -13.51 5.79
N SER A 73 13.29 -13.77 4.49
CA SER A 73 12.16 -13.89 3.58
C SER A 73 11.07 -14.51 4.43
N LEU A 74 10.10 -13.66 4.83
CA LEU A 74 9.04 -14.08 5.72
C LEU A 74 8.53 -15.31 5.01
N GLN A 75 8.98 -16.48 5.44
CA GLN A 75 8.32 -17.72 5.08
C GLN A 75 6.94 -17.46 5.63
N MET A 76 6.10 -16.92 4.74
CA MET A 76 4.69 -16.85 5.01
C MET A 76 4.33 -18.23 5.48
N PRO A 77 3.81 -18.39 6.71
CA PRO A 77 3.26 -19.67 7.09
C PRO A 77 2.37 -20.01 5.90
N GLU A 78 2.70 -21.14 5.27
CA GLU A 78 2.04 -21.65 4.08
C GLU A 78 0.56 -21.61 4.38
N PHE A 79 -0.10 -20.52 3.94
CA PHE A 79 -1.54 -20.36 4.09
C PHE A 79 -2.12 -21.33 3.09
N ASP A 80 -2.38 -22.54 3.58
CA ASP A 80 -3.06 -23.59 2.88
C ASP A 80 -4.27 -23.01 2.15
N GLN A 81 -4.17 -22.88 0.82
CA GLN A 81 -5.19 -22.29 -0.04
C GLN A 81 -6.55 -23.03 0.08
N HIS A 82 -6.55 -24.21 0.71
CA HIS A 82 -7.73 -25.04 0.93
C HIS A 82 -8.58 -24.62 2.14
N GLN A 83 -8.14 -23.69 2.98
CA GLN A 83 -8.90 -23.17 4.12
C GLN A 83 -9.81 -21.94 3.79
N ARG A 84 -10.30 -21.83 2.57
CA ARG A 84 -11.20 -20.74 2.13
C ARG A 84 -12.55 -20.66 2.86
N ARG A 85 -12.87 -21.52 3.83
CA ARG A 85 -14.21 -21.59 4.46
C ARG A 85 -14.38 -20.99 5.85
N GLN A 86 -13.38 -20.31 6.43
CA GLN A 86 -13.49 -19.77 7.81
C GLN A 86 -13.19 -18.26 7.93
N GLY A 87 -13.72 -17.45 6.99
CA GLY A 87 -13.42 -16.00 6.93
C GLY A 87 -13.81 -15.21 8.20
N HIS A 88 -14.95 -15.45 8.81
CA HIS A 88 -15.47 -14.61 9.91
C HIS A 88 -14.72 -14.75 11.24
N PHE A 89 -14.30 -15.94 11.63
CA PHE A 89 -13.59 -16.15 12.89
C PHE A 89 -12.16 -15.57 12.86
N ARG A 90 -11.51 -15.57 11.70
CA ARG A 90 -10.16 -14.99 11.53
C ARG A 90 -10.15 -13.47 11.67
N HIS A 91 -11.18 -12.77 11.20
CA HIS A 91 -11.23 -11.30 11.27
C HIS A 91 -11.40 -10.79 12.72
N ALA A 92 -12.25 -11.42 13.52
CA ALA A 92 -12.42 -11.09 14.93
C ALA A 92 -11.12 -11.34 15.73
N GLY A 93 -10.44 -12.45 15.47
CA GLY A 93 -9.13 -12.76 16.08
C GLY A 93 -8.04 -11.77 15.67
N LEU A 94 -8.00 -11.36 14.40
CA LEU A 94 -7.03 -10.40 13.90
C LEU A 94 -7.23 -9.01 14.50
N ARG A 95 -8.48 -8.56 14.64
CA ARG A 95 -8.82 -7.30 15.30
C ARG A 95 -8.38 -7.29 16.77
N SER A 96 -8.73 -8.33 17.53
CA SER A 96 -8.33 -8.49 18.92
C SER A 96 -6.81 -8.55 19.08
N PHE A 97 -6.12 -9.26 18.18
CA PHE A 97 -4.67 -9.38 18.19
C PHE A 97 -3.97 -8.05 17.88
N LEU A 98 -4.41 -7.33 16.86
CA LEU A 98 -3.85 -6.02 16.50
C LEU A 98 -4.09 -4.98 17.60
N GLY A 99 -5.24 -5.03 18.28
CA GLY A 99 -5.56 -4.15 19.41
C GLY A 99 -4.85 -4.52 20.72
N ASN A 100 -4.20 -5.68 20.81
CA ASN A 100 -3.49 -6.09 22.00
C ASN A 100 -2.10 -5.44 22.09
N ILE A 101 -2.00 -4.36 22.86
CA ILE A 101 -0.74 -3.61 23.08
C ILE A 101 0.35 -4.44 23.78
N HIS A 102 -0.02 -5.53 24.48
CA HIS A 102 0.94 -6.41 25.15
C HIS A 102 1.51 -7.50 24.22
N ALA A 103 0.95 -7.67 23.03
CA ALA A 103 1.50 -8.61 22.06
C ALA A 103 2.84 -8.09 21.50
N PRO A 104 3.80 -8.99 21.20
CA PRO A 104 5.09 -8.61 20.63
C PRO A 104 4.91 -7.80 19.34
N ILE A 105 5.59 -6.64 19.26
CA ILE A 105 5.47 -5.71 18.13
C ILE A 105 5.75 -6.38 16.78
N GLN A 106 6.75 -7.26 16.71
CA GLN A 106 7.09 -7.99 15.51
C GLN A 106 5.95 -8.89 15.01
N SER A 107 5.22 -9.49 15.92
CA SER A 107 4.06 -10.33 15.57
C SER A 107 2.89 -9.47 15.08
N ARG A 108 2.69 -8.29 15.68
CA ARG A 108 1.67 -7.33 15.24
C ARG A 108 2.00 -6.74 13.87
N LEU A 109 3.27 -6.41 13.60
CA LEU A 109 3.74 -5.99 12.27
C LEU A 109 3.51 -7.07 11.20
N ARG A 110 3.79 -8.35 11.52
CA ARG A 110 3.49 -9.46 10.62
C ARG A 110 1.99 -9.59 10.33
N ALA A 111 1.15 -9.41 11.35
CA ALA A 111 -0.30 -9.42 11.19
C ALA A 111 -0.79 -8.24 10.31
N MET A 112 -0.17 -7.06 10.44
CA MET A 112 -0.43 -5.91 9.57
C MET A 112 -0.09 -6.21 8.10
N VAL A 113 1.09 -6.79 7.84
CA VAL A 113 1.50 -7.18 6.48
C VAL A 113 0.50 -8.18 5.88
N ALA A 114 -0.04 -9.10 6.67
CA ALA A 114 -1.06 -10.04 6.21
C ALA A 114 -2.36 -9.37 5.76
N LEU A 115 -2.67 -8.15 6.24
CA LEU A 115 -3.84 -7.38 5.80
C LEU A 115 -3.74 -6.92 4.33
N GLN A 116 -2.55 -6.89 3.73
CA GLN A 116 -2.39 -6.57 2.30
C GLN A 116 -3.11 -7.56 1.38
N TYR A 117 -3.32 -8.78 1.85
CA TYR A 117 -4.00 -9.85 1.11
C TYR A 117 -5.49 -9.96 1.43
N VAL A 118 -5.97 -9.11 2.32
CA VAL A 118 -7.39 -9.05 2.70
C VAL A 118 -8.08 -7.96 1.89
N SER A 119 -9.38 -8.13 1.60
CA SER A 119 -10.16 -7.10 0.91
C SER A 119 -10.11 -5.77 1.66
N GLY A 120 -9.99 -4.65 0.94
CA GLY A 120 -9.94 -3.31 1.52
C GLY A 120 -11.09 -3.02 2.49
N ARG A 121 -12.29 -3.53 2.17
CA ARG A 121 -13.48 -3.42 3.04
C ARG A 121 -13.29 -4.01 4.43
N THR A 122 -12.49 -5.07 4.55
CA THR A 122 -12.19 -5.70 5.84
C THR A 122 -10.93 -5.10 6.47
N ALA A 123 -9.93 -4.76 5.64
CA ALA A 123 -8.66 -4.22 6.10
C ALA A 123 -8.79 -2.79 6.63
N SER A 124 -9.55 -1.90 5.94
CA SER A 124 -9.65 -0.48 6.30
C SER A 124 -10.12 -0.24 7.74
N PRO A 125 -11.18 -0.87 8.26
CA PRO A 125 -11.58 -0.68 9.66
C PRO A 125 -10.52 -1.16 10.66
N LEU A 126 -9.78 -2.22 10.33
CA LEU A 126 -8.70 -2.74 11.17
C LEU A 126 -7.50 -1.80 11.19
N LEU A 127 -7.09 -1.29 10.02
CA LEU A 127 -6.01 -0.33 9.89
C LEU A 127 -6.30 0.95 10.67
N ARG A 128 -7.55 1.43 10.62
CA ARG A 128 -7.98 2.61 11.38
C ARG A 128 -7.85 2.42 12.89
N THR A 129 -8.15 1.24 13.42
CA THR A 129 -7.96 0.99 14.85
C THR A 129 -6.49 1.05 15.26
N VAL A 130 -5.58 0.77 14.33
CA VAL A 130 -4.12 0.82 14.58
C VAL A 130 -3.56 2.25 14.48
N LEU A 131 -4.27 3.20 13.86
CA LEU A 131 -3.82 4.62 13.81
C LEU A 131 -3.68 5.26 15.20
N SER A 132 -4.37 4.73 16.21
CA SER A 132 -4.28 5.18 17.59
C SER A 132 -3.31 4.35 18.45
N ASP A 133 -2.51 3.47 17.83
CA ASP A 133 -1.59 2.59 18.54
C ASP A 133 -0.45 3.36 19.19
N PRO A 134 0.03 2.96 20.39
CA PRO A 134 1.21 3.57 21.01
C PRO A 134 2.48 3.44 20.17
N SER A 135 2.61 2.37 19.37
CA SER A 135 3.78 2.14 18.51
C SER A 135 3.72 2.99 17.26
N GLU A 136 4.75 3.81 17.06
CA GLU A 136 4.90 4.65 15.86
C GLU A 136 5.02 3.82 14.58
N ASP A 137 5.78 2.72 14.61
CA ASP A 137 5.96 1.84 13.46
C ASP A 137 4.63 1.27 12.95
N LEU A 138 3.74 0.86 13.87
CA LEU A 138 2.42 0.35 13.51
C LEU A 138 1.52 1.46 12.95
N ARG A 139 1.55 2.67 13.53
CA ARG A 139 0.80 3.81 13.01
C ARG A 139 1.24 4.17 11.59
N LEU A 140 2.57 4.31 11.37
CA LEU A 140 3.13 4.66 10.05
C LEU A 140 2.79 3.59 9.01
N LEU A 141 2.89 2.31 9.37
CA LEU A 141 2.51 1.22 8.47
C LEU A 141 1.00 1.27 8.14
N ALA A 142 0.14 1.54 9.12
CA ALA A 142 -1.30 1.66 8.91
C ALA A 142 -1.64 2.84 7.98
N TYR A 143 -1.02 4.01 8.18
CA TYR A 143 -1.16 5.15 7.28
C TYR A 143 -0.74 4.81 5.86
N GLY A 144 0.44 4.21 5.67
CA GLY A 144 0.92 3.83 4.35
C GLY A 144 0.02 2.80 3.66
N MET A 145 -0.57 1.88 4.40
CA MET A 145 -1.51 0.90 3.85
C MET A 145 -2.85 1.54 3.46
N LEU A 146 -3.39 2.46 4.25
CA LEU A 146 -4.61 3.21 3.90
C LEU A 146 -4.39 4.11 2.69
N ASP A 147 -3.28 4.84 2.63
CA ASP A 147 -2.87 5.65 1.49
C ASP A 147 -2.76 4.81 0.19
N ASN A 148 -2.17 3.62 0.29
CA ASN A 148 -2.11 2.69 -0.85
C ASN A 148 -3.49 2.17 -1.28
N LEU A 149 -4.42 1.95 -0.34
CA LEU A 149 -5.80 1.59 -0.67
C LEU A 149 -6.51 2.72 -1.43
N GLU A 150 -6.38 3.96 -0.94
CA GLU A 150 -6.93 5.15 -1.57
C GLU A 150 -6.35 5.36 -2.97
N LYS A 151 -5.03 5.35 -3.11
CA LYS A 151 -4.34 5.51 -4.40
C LYS A 151 -4.78 4.50 -5.44
N ARG A 152 -4.95 3.23 -5.05
CA ARG A 152 -5.43 2.20 -5.98
C ARG A 152 -6.82 2.48 -6.51
N ILE A 153 -7.72 2.98 -5.65
CA ILE A 153 -9.08 3.32 -6.08
C ILE A 153 -9.06 4.56 -6.96
N ASN A 154 -8.28 5.59 -6.60
CA ASN A 154 -8.14 6.81 -7.39
C ASN A 154 -7.57 6.51 -8.79
N HIS A 155 -6.53 5.69 -8.90
CA HIS A 155 -6.02 5.25 -10.21
C HIS A 155 -7.06 4.48 -11.02
N ALA A 156 -7.90 3.67 -10.38
CA ALA A 156 -8.98 2.98 -11.06
C ALA A 156 -10.07 3.97 -11.53
N ILE A 157 -10.35 5.02 -10.75
CA ILE A 157 -11.28 6.11 -11.14
C ILE A 157 -10.73 6.84 -12.36
N ASP A 158 -9.46 7.25 -12.35
CA ASP A 158 -8.82 7.96 -13.46
C ASP A 158 -8.88 7.11 -14.75
N SER A 159 -8.50 5.85 -14.66
CA SER A 159 -8.57 4.93 -15.79
C SER A 159 -9.98 4.74 -16.34
N GLU A 160 -11.00 4.71 -15.45
CA GLU A 160 -12.37 4.53 -15.87
C GLU A 160 -12.99 5.83 -16.41
N LEU A 161 -12.52 7.00 -15.98
CA LEU A 161 -12.87 8.31 -16.55
C LEU A 161 -12.37 8.43 -18.00
N ASP A 162 -11.14 7.99 -18.25
CA ASP A 162 -10.58 7.94 -19.61
C ASP A 162 -11.39 6.98 -20.49
N ALA A 163 -11.72 5.79 -19.97
CA ALA A 163 -12.55 4.82 -20.69
C ALA A 163 -13.96 5.35 -20.99
N LEU A 164 -14.57 6.06 -20.03
CA LEU A 164 -15.87 6.69 -20.20
C LEU A 164 -15.80 7.77 -21.31
N SER A 165 -14.78 8.62 -21.28
CA SER A 165 -14.61 9.69 -22.27
C SER A 165 -14.46 9.12 -23.68
N ALA A 166 -13.68 8.05 -23.85
CA ALA A 166 -13.51 7.36 -25.12
C ALA A 166 -14.82 6.70 -25.59
N ALA A 167 -15.54 6.03 -24.69
CA ALA A 167 -16.81 5.38 -25.01
C ALA A 167 -17.90 6.40 -25.38
N GLN A 168 -17.94 7.56 -24.71
CA GLN A 168 -18.90 8.64 -25.02
C GLN A 168 -18.63 9.30 -26.36
N ALA A 169 -17.38 9.33 -26.82
CA ALA A 169 -17.02 9.82 -28.14
C ALA A 169 -17.52 8.89 -29.27
N GLU A 170 -17.66 7.59 -28.98
CA GLU A 170 -18.22 6.60 -29.93
C GLU A 170 -19.76 6.62 -29.87
N ASP A 171 -20.33 6.44 -28.71
CA ASP A 171 -21.78 6.46 -28.44
C ASP A 171 -22.05 6.83 -26.97
N ALA A 172 -22.61 8.03 -26.75
CA ALA A 172 -22.84 8.55 -25.40
C ALA A 172 -23.80 7.70 -24.54
N THR A 173 -24.69 6.94 -25.17
CA THR A 173 -25.66 6.06 -24.50
C THR A 173 -25.35 4.59 -24.69
N GLY A 174 -24.26 4.28 -25.33
CA GLY A 174 -23.81 2.93 -25.62
C GLY A 174 -23.54 2.08 -24.39
N ALA A 175 -23.60 0.77 -24.55
CA ALA A 175 -23.40 -0.18 -23.44
C ALA A 175 -22.04 0.00 -22.74
N ARG A 176 -21.00 0.40 -23.46
CA ARG A 176 -19.67 0.68 -22.90
C ARG A 176 -19.70 1.90 -21.97
N ALA A 177 -20.29 3.02 -22.44
CA ALA A 177 -20.40 4.23 -21.62
C ALA A 177 -21.22 4.00 -20.35
N LEU A 178 -22.30 3.24 -20.43
CA LEU A 178 -23.11 2.86 -19.26
C LEU A 178 -22.34 1.95 -18.28
N GLU A 179 -21.56 1.01 -18.79
CA GLU A 179 -20.74 0.14 -17.93
C GLU A 179 -19.64 0.92 -17.22
N SER A 180 -18.94 1.83 -17.91
CA SER A 180 -17.93 2.72 -17.29
C SER A 180 -18.58 3.66 -16.27
N ALA A 181 -19.75 4.24 -16.55
CA ALA A 181 -20.49 5.03 -15.57
C ALA A 181 -20.88 4.20 -14.33
N ARG A 182 -21.31 2.97 -14.52
CA ARG A 182 -21.62 2.05 -13.42
C ARG A 182 -20.40 1.78 -12.55
N ARG A 183 -19.24 1.48 -13.18
CA ARG A 183 -17.98 1.24 -12.46
C ARG A 183 -17.51 2.48 -11.72
N LEU A 184 -17.62 3.67 -12.29
CA LEU A 184 -17.32 4.92 -11.60
C LEU A 184 -18.19 5.09 -10.35
N SER A 185 -19.50 4.86 -10.47
CA SER A 185 -20.38 4.86 -9.29
C SER A 185 -19.94 3.86 -8.22
N ASP A 186 -19.47 2.66 -8.62
CA ASP A 186 -18.95 1.63 -7.72
C ASP A 186 -17.67 2.09 -7.02
N LEU A 187 -16.71 2.68 -7.76
CA LEU A 187 -15.42 3.12 -7.24
C LEU A 187 -15.55 4.30 -6.27
N TYR A 188 -16.35 5.31 -6.61
CA TYR A 188 -16.62 6.42 -5.69
C TYR A 188 -17.35 5.94 -4.42
N TRP A 189 -18.29 5.01 -4.56
CA TRP A 189 -18.92 4.37 -3.41
C TRP A 189 -17.92 3.59 -2.54
N GLU A 190 -16.94 2.93 -3.15
CA GLU A 190 -15.91 2.18 -2.42
C GLU A 190 -15.03 3.11 -1.56
N LEU A 191 -14.67 4.30 -2.05
CA LEU A 191 -13.98 5.33 -1.25
C LEU A 191 -14.77 5.72 0.00
N ILE A 192 -16.09 5.90 -0.16
CA ILE A 192 -17.00 6.27 0.93
C ILE A 192 -17.15 5.12 1.92
N TYR A 193 -17.40 3.92 1.40
CA TYR A 193 -17.68 2.72 2.20
C TYR A 193 -16.48 2.27 3.03
N GLN A 194 -15.28 2.37 2.47
CA GLN A 194 -14.03 2.10 3.19
C GLN A 194 -13.60 3.30 4.07
N GLU A 195 -14.35 4.39 4.05
CA GLU A 195 -14.07 5.64 4.76
C GLU A 195 -12.65 6.20 4.45
N LEU A 196 -12.16 6.02 3.23
CA LEU A 196 -10.84 6.50 2.82
C LEU A 196 -10.81 8.00 2.61
N VAL A 197 -11.94 8.62 2.36
CA VAL A 197 -12.10 10.06 2.15
C VAL A 197 -12.96 10.68 3.24
N GLN A 198 -12.64 11.94 3.62
CA GLN A 198 -13.32 12.68 4.67
C GLN A 198 -13.59 14.14 4.24
N GLY A 199 -14.47 14.84 4.96
CA GLY A 199 -14.80 16.24 4.68
C GLY A 199 -15.28 16.44 3.25
N ASP A 200 -14.78 17.46 2.60
CA ASP A 200 -15.18 17.88 1.24
C ASP A 200 -14.94 16.79 0.19
N LEU A 201 -13.87 16.00 0.34
CA LEU A 201 -13.58 14.88 -0.57
C LEU A 201 -14.66 13.78 -0.44
N ARG A 202 -15.18 13.55 0.75
CA ARG A 202 -16.28 12.61 0.96
C ARG A 202 -17.57 13.10 0.31
N GLU A 203 -17.88 14.39 0.46
CA GLU A 203 -19.04 15.00 -0.19
C GLU A 203 -18.92 14.95 -1.71
N HIS A 204 -17.74 15.24 -2.25
CA HIS A 204 -17.47 15.12 -3.68
C HIS A 204 -17.67 13.66 -4.16
N ALA A 205 -17.12 12.69 -3.46
CA ALA A 205 -17.28 11.28 -3.80
C ALA A 205 -18.76 10.84 -3.78
N ILE A 206 -19.56 11.33 -2.81
CA ILE A 206 -21.00 11.06 -2.74
C ILE A 206 -21.71 11.64 -3.96
N LYS A 207 -21.41 12.90 -4.32
CA LYS A 207 -22.01 13.57 -5.49
C LYS A 207 -21.69 12.83 -6.79
N GLU A 208 -20.42 12.47 -6.99
CA GLU A 208 -19.99 11.78 -8.21
C GLU A 208 -20.58 10.37 -8.30
N SER A 209 -20.56 9.62 -7.20
CA SER A 209 -21.19 8.29 -7.16
C SER A 209 -22.69 8.38 -7.49
N LEU A 210 -23.39 9.38 -6.96
CA LEU A 210 -24.81 9.58 -7.22
C LEU A 210 -25.06 9.99 -8.67
N ARG A 211 -24.26 10.91 -9.22
CA ARG A 211 -24.35 11.37 -10.60
C ARG A 211 -24.24 10.22 -11.59
N TYR A 212 -23.22 9.38 -11.45
CA TYR A 212 -23.03 8.23 -12.32
C TYR A 212 -24.10 7.14 -12.10
N CYS A 213 -24.54 6.94 -10.85
CA CYS A 213 -25.64 6.03 -10.54
C CYS A 213 -26.93 6.47 -11.26
N GLU A 214 -27.27 7.75 -11.23
CA GLU A 214 -28.46 8.30 -11.89
C GLU A 214 -28.37 8.23 -13.41
N GLN A 215 -27.19 8.50 -13.98
CA GLN A 215 -26.94 8.35 -15.41
C GLN A 215 -27.30 6.94 -15.90
N VAL A 216 -26.87 5.90 -15.17
CA VAL A 216 -27.18 4.50 -15.50
C VAL A 216 -28.65 4.21 -15.30
N LEU A 217 -29.27 4.70 -14.21
CA LEU A 217 -30.68 4.46 -13.90
C LEU A 217 -31.64 5.13 -14.89
N GLN A 218 -31.24 6.20 -15.59
CA GLN A 218 -32.03 6.78 -16.67
C GLN A 218 -32.26 5.80 -17.82
N THR A 219 -31.32 4.92 -18.09
CA THR A 219 -31.40 3.91 -19.15
C THR A 219 -31.85 2.54 -18.62
N GLN A 220 -31.44 2.21 -17.40
CA GLN A 220 -31.71 0.92 -16.74
C GLN A 220 -32.51 1.14 -15.44
N GLY A 221 -33.75 1.62 -15.58
CA GLY A 221 -34.59 2.04 -14.44
C GLY A 221 -34.86 0.97 -13.39
N ASP A 222 -34.84 -0.30 -13.76
CA ASP A 222 -35.19 -1.43 -12.88
C ASP A 222 -33.99 -2.13 -12.25
N ASN A 223 -32.83 -1.42 -12.17
CA ASN A 223 -31.63 -1.98 -11.59
C ASN A 223 -31.66 -1.87 -10.05
N ALA A 224 -32.24 -2.88 -9.38
CA ALA A 224 -32.43 -2.90 -7.93
C ALA A 224 -31.14 -2.65 -7.10
N PRO A 225 -29.96 -3.23 -7.42
CA PRO A 225 -28.70 -2.91 -6.74
C PRO A 225 -28.29 -1.44 -6.84
N LEU A 226 -28.48 -0.79 -8.00
CA LEU A 226 -28.16 0.64 -8.18
C LEU A 226 -29.16 1.53 -7.45
N ILE A 227 -30.44 1.19 -7.43
CA ILE A 227 -31.45 1.91 -6.66
C ILE A 227 -31.14 1.83 -5.16
N LEU A 228 -30.72 0.66 -4.67
CA LEU A 228 -30.27 0.53 -3.27
C LEU A 228 -29.06 1.43 -2.97
N ARG A 229 -28.08 1.50 -3.90
CA ARG A 229 -26.95 2.40 -3.77
C ARG A 229 -27.37 3.85 -3.75
N LYS A 230 -28.27 4.26 -4.67
CA LYS A 230 -28.85 5.60 -4.67
C LYS A 230 -29.47 5.93 -3.31
N GLY A 231 -30.24 5.03 -2.73
CA GLY A 231 -30.81 5.21 -1.40
C GLY A 231 -29.74 5.42 -0.32
N ARG A 232 -28.66 4.66 -0.33
CA ARG A 232 -27.55 4.81 0.62
C ARG A 232 -26.78 6.14 0.45
N LEU A 233 -26.59 6.56 -0.78
CA LEU A 233 -25.95 7.85 -1.09
C LEU A 233 -26.81 9.02 -0.63
N LEU A 234 -28.12 9.00 -0.90
CA LEU A 234 -29.08 9.99 -0.44
C LEU A 234 -29.14 10.05 1.09
N HIS A 235 -29.11 8.89 1.75
CA HIS A 235 -29.05 8.83 3.21
C HIS A 235 -27.75 9.47 3.75
N ALA A 236 -26.62 9.19 3.09
CA ALA A 236 -25.33 9.79 3.46
C ALA A 236 -25.27 11.32 3.27
N GLN A 237 -26.16 11.88 2.40
CA GLN A 237 -26.37 13.34 2.23
C GLN A 237 -27.40 13.93 3.21
N GLY A 238 -28.06 13.09 4.02
CA GLY A 238 -29.11 13.54 4.94
C GLY A 238 -30.51 13.66 4.31
N HIS A 239 -30.71 13.24 3.06
CA HIS A 239 -32.00 13.26 2.37
C HIS A 239 -32.81 12.01 2.73
N ALA A 240 -33.31 11.95 3.96
CA ALA A 240 -33.96 10.75 4.53
C ALA A 240 -35.18 10.29 3.74
N ASP A 241 -36.07 11.20 3.34
CA ASP A 241 -37.31 10.85 2.62
C ASP A 241 -37.02 10.27 1.23
N ALA A 242 -36.10 10.87 0.49
CA ALA A 242 -35.67 10.38 -0.83
C ALA A 242 -34.95 9.03 -0.73
N ALA A 243 -34.15 8.82 0.32
CA ALA A 243 -33.50 7.56 0.60
C ALA A 243 -34.52 6.46 0.90
N GLN A 244 -35.54 6.76 1.72
CA GLN A 244 -36.63 5.83 2.04
C GLN A 244 -37.43 5.41 0.80
N ALA A 245 -37.72 6.36 -0.09
CA ALA A 245 -38.38 6.07 -1.36
C ALA A 245 -37.57 5.09 -2.23
N ALA A 246 -36.22 5.35 -2.34
CA ALA A 246 -35.32 4.48 -3.09
C ALA A 246 -35.23 3.08 -2.46
N TYR A 247 -35.19 2.96 -1.14
CA TYR A 247 -35.19 1.66 -0.44
C TYR A 247 -36.48 0.89 -0.69
N THR A 248 -37.60 1.57 -0.68
CA THR A 248 -38.93 0.94 -0.95
C THR A 248 -39.00 0.42 -2.38
N GLN A 249 -38.50 1.21 -3.35
CA GLN A 249 -38.39 0.82 -4.75
C GLN A 249 -37.50 -0.42 -4.93
N ALA A 250 -36.30 -0.40 -4.31
CA ALA A 250 -35.39 -1.54 -4.38
C ALA A 250 -35.97 -2.83 -3.81
N ARG A 251 -36.77 -2.74 -2.75
CA ARG A 251 -37.56 -3.89 -2.20
C ARG A 251 -38.60 -4.38 -3.17
N ALA A 252 -39.31 -3.47 -3.79
CA ALA A 252 -40.35 -3.84 -4.77
C ALA A 252 -39.77 -4.60 -5.96
N LEU A 253 -38.51 -4.35 -6.31
CA LEU A 253 -37.75 -5.05 -7.35
C LEU A 253 -37.10 -6.36 -6.86
N GLY A 254 -37.46 -6.86 -5.67
CA GLY A 254 -37.08 -8.18 -5.18
C GLY A 254 -35.79 -8.22 -4.31
N LEU A 255 -35.27 -7.10 -3.87
CA LEU A 255 -34.12 -7.13 -2.91
C LEU A 255 -34.63 -7.54 -1.50
N PRO A 256 -33.94 -8.47 -0.82
CA PRO A 256 -34.35 -8.92 0.52
C PRO A 256 -34.22 -7.77 1.54
N ALA A 257 -35.17 -7.70 2.46
CA ALA A 257 -35.23 -6.66 3.50
C ALA A 257 -33.92 -6.52 4.29
N THR A 258 -33.19 -7.61 4.53
CA THR A 258 -31.91 -7.65 5.24
C THR A 258 -30.76 -6.89 4.54
N ARG A 259 -30.88 -6.60 3.24
CA ARG A 259 -29.90 -5.78 2.50
C ARG A 259 -30.29 -4.31 2.40
N VAL A 260 -31.56 -4.01 2.62
CA VAL A 260 -32.15 -2.67 2.45
C VAL A 260 -32.15 -1.86 3.75
N LEU A 261 -32.06 -2.54 4.91
CA LEU A 261 -31.92 -1.83 6.19
C LEU A 261 -30.53 -1.21 6.30
N PRO A 262 -30.44 0.05 6.79
CA PRO A 262 -29.16 0.76 6.98
C PRO A 262 -28.28 0.12 8.04
#